data_c8df72f1b507679e5227d064146724e0
#
_entry.id   c8df72f1b507679e5227d064146724e0
#
_cell.length_a   1.000
_cell.length_b   1.000
_cell.length_c   1.000
_cell.angle_alpha   90.00
_cell.angle_beta   90.00
_cell.angle_gamma   90.00
#
_symmetry.space_group_name_H-M   'P 1'
#
loop_
_entity.id
_entity.type
_entity.pdbx_description
1 polymer ?
#
loop_
_entity_poly.entity_id
_entity_poly.type
_entity_poly.pdbx_seq_one_letter_code
_entity_poly.pdbx_strand_id
1 'polypeptide(L)'
;MEPPFLVGCDFSSSPTRRKPIVLAIGSASGGRVVLSRLERLERLESLAAFGEWLAAPQAWIGGFDVPFGLPRELVEALGWPLEWQACMQHYAGLTRAEIRSTFAAFCDARPVGGKFAHRAFDKRAGSSPSMKWVNPPVAYMLHAAVPLLLAAGVHMPGLHAGDTQRVALEAYPGLLARELVGSRSYKSDDKAKQTPERLIARKDMLHALELGQTRLGLRLKLSNAQRDTLAADASGDCLDAVLCLVQAAWAQQQGAPRYGLPEDLDPLEGWILSA
;
A
#
# COMPACT_ATOMS: atom_id res chain seq x y z
N MET A 1 -7.86 14.24 -23.66
CA MET A 1 -6.79 13.74 -22.77
C MET A 1 -6.90 12.23 -22.68
N GLU A 2 -5.80 11.52 -22.78
CA GLU A 2 -5.80 10.09 -22.50
C GLU A 2 -6.20 9.86 -21.05
N PRO A 3 -6.97 8.79 -20.75
CA PRO A 3 -7.32 8.46 -19.38
C PRO A 3 -6.06 8.15 -18.57
N PRO A 4 -6.05 8.48 -17.26
CA PRO A 4 -4.91 8.16 -16.41
C PRO A 4 -4.70 6.65 -16.38
N PHE A 5 -3.44 6.19 -16.45
CA PHE A 5 -3.16 4.79 -16.24
C PHE A 5 -3.24 4.44 -14.74
N LEU A 6 -3.34 3.16 -14.44
CA LEU A 6 -3.44 2.67 -13.08
C LEU A 6 -2.10 2.12 -12.59
N VAL A 7 -1.83 2.30 -11.32
CA VAL A 7 -0.64 1.79 -10.64
C VAL A 7 -1.03 1.05 -9.37
N GLY A 8 -0.43 -0.10 -9.16
CA GLY A 8 -0.38 -0.75 -7.85
C GLY A 8 1.07 -0.83 -7.41
N CYS A 9 1.35 -0.46 -6.18
CA CYS A 9 2.70 -0.42 -5.63
C CYS A 9 2.82 -1.30 -4.39
N ASP A 10 3.68 -2.31 -4.45
CA ASP A 10 4.22 -2.98 -3.26
C ASP A 10 5.50 -2.25 -2.86
N PHE A 11 5.46 -1.58 -1.69
CA PHE A 11 6.49 -0.64 -1.27
C PHE A 11 7.46 -1.26 -0.27
N SER A 12 8.74 -0.95 -0.43
CA SER A 12 9.80 -1.28 0.52
C SER A 12 10.50 -0.02 1.03
N SER A 13 10.60 0.14 2.35
CA SER A 13 11.34 1.25 2.98
C SER A 13 12.86 1.09 2.94
N SER A 14 13.34 -0.05 2.50
CA SER A 14 14.77 -0.36 2.32
C SER A 14 14.91 -1.29 1.13
N PRO A 15 14.65 -0.78 -0.09
CA PRO A 15 14.61 -1.61 -1.28
C PRO A 15 15.97 -2.25 -1.57
N THR A 16 15.89 -3.51 -1.98
CA THR A 16 17.03 -4.33 -2.38
C THR A 16 16.61 -5.23 -3.53
N ARG A 17 17.56 -5.92 -4.16
CA ARG A 17 17.23 -6.94 -5.18
C ARG A 17 16.29 -8.04 -4.65
N ARG A 18 16.36 -8.34 -3.33
CA ARG A 18 15.50 -9.36 -2.70
C ARG A 18 14.15 -8.82 -2.24
N LYS A 19 14.09 -7.55 -1.96
CA LYS A 19 12.90 -6.80 -1.51
C LYS A 19 12.82 -5.50 -2.30
N PRO A 20 12.46 -5.55 -3.59
CA PRO A 20 12.34 -4.37 -4.43
C PRO A 20 11.09 -3.56 -4.06
N ILE A 21 10.99 -2.34 -4.61
CA ILE A 21 9.69 -1.72 -4.83
C ILE A 21 9.15 -2.28 -6.14
N VAL A 22 7.93 -2.78 -6.14
CA VAL A 22 7.28 -3.34 -7.34
C VAL A 22 6.12 -2.46 -7.75
N LEU A 23 6.09 -2.09 -9.03
CA LEU A 23 4.99 -1.35 -9.63
C LEU A 23 4.27 -2.25 -10.64
N ALA A 24 2.98 -2.46 -10.44
CA ALA A 24 2.08 -3.07 -11.42
C ALA A 24 1.37 -1.95 -12.17
N ILE A 25 1.60 -1.84 -13.47
CA ILE A 25 1.05 -0.78 -14.32
C ILE A 25 0.00 -1.36 -15.24
N GLY A 26 -1.15 -0.70 -15.33
CA GLY A 26 -2.27 -1.19 -16.11
C GLY A 26 -3.33 -0.15 -16.40
N SER A 27 -4.47 -0.63 -16.82
CA SER A 27 -5.66 0.18 -17.10
C SER A 27 -6.92 -0.58 -16.71
N ALA A 28 -8.05 0.13 -16.52
CA ALA A 28 -9.33 -0.51 -16.30
C ALA A 28 -10.41 0.09 -17.20
N SER A 29 -11.27 -0.79 -17.72
CA SER A 29 -12.44 -0.42 -18.49
C SER A 29 -13.49 -1.53 -18.44
N GLY A 30 -14.77 -1.18 -18.33
CA GLY A 30 -15.88 -2.13 -18.36
C GLY A 30 -15.77 -3.27 -17.33
N GLY A 31 -15.30 -2.97 -16.11
CA GLY A 31 -15.13 -3.97 -15.04
C GLY A 31 -13.91 -4.90 -15.21
N ARG A 32 -13.03 -4.61 -16.18
CA ARG A 32 -11.81 -5.37 -16.43
C ARG A 32 -10.57 -4.54 -16.12
N VAL A 33 -9.64 -5.12 -15.38
CA VAL A 33 -8.31 -4.57 -15.09
C VAL A 33 -7.30 -5.32 -15.96
N VAL A 34 -6.56 -4.60 -16.79
CA VAL A 34 -5.54 -5.18 -17.68
C VAL A 34 -4.17 -4.83 -17.10
N LEU A 35 -3.40 -5.84 -16.73
CA LEU A 35 -2.00 -5.65 -16.38
C LEU A 35 -1.19 -5.43 -17.65
N SER A 36 -0.57 -4.25 -17.79
CA SER A 36 0.29 -3.93 -18.93
C SER A 36 1.71 -4.42 -18.69
N ARG A 37 2.31 -4.06 -17.54
CA ARG A 37 3.68 -4.44 -17.18
C ARG A 37 3.90 -4.42 -15.68
N LEU A 38 4.99 -5.09 -15.26
CA LEU A 38 5.57 -5.02 -13.91
C LEU A 38 6.93 -4.33 -14.01
N GLU A 39 7.18 -3.39 -13.10
CA GLU A 39 8.48 -2.74 -12.93
C GLU A 39 9.02 -3.06 -11.54
N ARG A 40 10.33 -3.31 -11.44
CA ARG A 40 10.99 -3.63 -10.17
C ARG A 40 12.16 -2.67 -9.96
N LEU A 41 12.12 -1.93 -8.86
CA LEU A 41 13.19 -1.03 -8.45
C LEU A 41 14.07 -1.76 -7.44
N GLU A 42 15.18 -2.33 -7.92
CA GLU A 42 16.02 -3.29 -7.19
C GLU A 42 17.39 -2.73 -6.75
N ARG A 43 17.67 -1.46 -7.02
CA ARG A 43 18.98 -0.82 -6.79
C ARG A 43 19.02 -0.08 -5.45
N LEU A 44 20.21 0.28 -4.98
CA LEU A 44 20.39 1.09 -3.78
C LEU A 44 19.72 2.48 -3.89
N GLU A 45 19.67 3.03 -5.10
CA GLU A 45 19.03 4.33 -5.40
C GLU A 45 17.51 4.20 -5.64
N SER A 46 16.90 3.06 -5.33
CA SER A 46 15.50 2.80 -5.65
C SER A 46 14.51 3.77 -5.02
N LEU A 47 14.79 4.33 -3.83
CA LEU A 47 13.92 5.35 -3.24
C LEU A 47 14.00 6.67 -4.01
N ALA A 48 15.18 7.09 -4.46
CA ALA A 48 15.34 8.27 -5.32
C ALA A 48 14.68 8.04 -6.67
N ALA A 49 14.92 6.89 -7.32
CA ALA A 49 14.28 6.51 -8.58
C ALA A 49 12.74 6.43 -8.45
N PHE A 50 12.23 5.97 -7.31
CA PHE A 50 10.81 5.99 -7.02
C PHE A 50 10.27 7.43 -6.89
N GLY A 51 11.00 8.31 -6.21
CA GLY A 51 10.67 9.74 -6.14
C GLY A 51 10.64 10.41 -7.53
N GLU A 52 11.62 10.12 -8.39
CA GLU A 52 11.65 10.59 -9.78
C GLU A 52 10.47 10.05 -10.59
N TRP A 53 10.12 8.77 -10.41
CA TRP A 53 8.96 8.16 -11.04
C TRP A 53 7.66 8.84 -10.61
N LEU A 54 7.48 9.13 -9.31
CA LEU A 54 6.32 9.85 -8.79
C LEU A 54 6.21 11.28 -9.34
N ALA A 55 7.35 11.96 -9.53
CA ALA A 55 7.43 13.34 -10.03
C ALA A 55 7.27 13.44 -11.55
N ALA A 56 7.38 12.32 -12.28
CA ALA A 56 7.26 12.32 -13.74
C ALA A 56 5.90 12.87 -14.20
N PRO A 57 5.85 13.67 -15.30
CA PRO A 57 4.62 14.34 -15.76
C PRO A 57 3.68 13.35 -16.48
N GLN A 58 3.17 12.37 -15.75
CA GLN A 58 2.27 11.33 -16.24
C GLN A 58 1.00 11.33 -15.39
N ALA A 59 -0.16 11.15 -16.02
CA ALA A 59 -1.43 11.06 -15.31
C ALA A 59 -1.67 9.62 -14.84
N TRP A 60 -1.88 9.42 -13.53
CA TRP A 60 -2.14 8.11 -12.95
C TRP A 60 -3.02 8.16 -11.69
N ILE A 61 -3.68 7.03 -11.41
CA ILE A 61 -4.34 6.75 -10.12
C ILE A 61 -3.64 5.52 -9.55
N GLY A 62 -3.05 5.65 -8.35
CA GLY A 62 -2.22 4.61 -7.74
C GLY A 62 -2.73 4.15 -6.39
N GLY A 63 -2.70 2.82 -6.16
CA GLY A 63 -2.84 2.20 -4.86
C GLY A 63 -1.47 1.78 -4.33
N PHE A 64 -1.10 2.27 -3.15
CA PHE A 64 0.22 2.06 -2.56
C PHE A 64 0.10 1.24 -1.27
N ASP A 65 0.80 0.09 -1.19
CA ASP A 65 0.88 -0.72 0.05
C ASP A 65 1.81 -0.04 1.06
N VAL A 66 1.34 1.07 1.58
CA VAL A 66 2.01 1.83 2.63
C VAL A 66 0.96 2.69 3.35
N PRO A 67 0.99 2.81 4.68
CA PRO A 67 0.06 3.68 5.38
C PRO A 67 0.33 5.14 5.05
N PHE A 68 -0.75 5.95 5.04
CA PHE A 68 -0.67 7.39 4.79
C PHE A 68 -0.81 8.23 6.06
N GLY A 69 -1.05 7.62 7.21
CA GLY A 69 -1.17 8.32 8.47
C GLY A 69 -0.84 7.47 9.69
N LEU A 70 -0.69 8.14 10.81
CA LEU A 70 -0.46 7.54 12.13
C LEU A 70 -1.77 7.49 12.93
N PRO A 71 -1.89 6.57 13.92
CA PRO A 71 -3.04 6.58 14.80
C PRO A 71 -3.18 7.92 15.53
N ARG A 72 -4.36 8.52 15.53
CA ARG A 72 -4.66 9.79 16.23
C ARG A 72 -4.27 9.72 17.71
N GLU A 73 -4.59 8.62 18.38
CA GLU A 73 -4.22 8.38 19.77
C GLU A 73 -2.72 8.53 20.03
N LEU A 74 -1.88 8.03 19.12
CA LEU A 74 -0.43 8.17 19.22
C LEU A 74 -0.01 9.64 19.06
N VAL A 75 -0.51 10.31 18.00
CA VAL A 75 -0.14 11.69 17.68
C VAL A 75 -0.51 12.64 18.80
N GLU A 76 -1.72 12.49 19.37
CA GLU A 76 -2.20 13.28 20.50
C GLU A 76 -1.38 13.03 21.76
N ALA A 77 -1.09 11.76 22.09
CA ALA A 77 -0.29 11.40 23.26
C ALA A 77 1.15 11.91 23.21
N LEU A 78 1.70 12.03 22.00
CA LEU A 78 3.06 12.58 21.78
C LEU A 78 3.08 14.11 21.68
N GLY A 79 1.92 14.77 21.67
CA GLY A 79 1.82 16.21 21.48
C GLY A 79 2.29 16.67 20.09
N TRP A 80 2.22 15.81 19.08
CA TRP A 80 2.62 16.13 17.71
C TRP A 80 1.54 16.96 16.99
N PRO A 81 1.87 17.64 15.89
CA PRO A 81 0.89 18.40 15.11
C PRO A 81 -0.30 17.54 14.68
N LEU A 82 -1.54 18.05 14.82
CA LEU A 82 -2.77 17.36 14.43
C LEU A 82 -3.18 17.64 12.98
N GLU A 83 -2.55 18.60 12.32
CA GLU A 83 -2.69 18.81 10.89
C GLU A 83 -1.79 17.78 10.18
N TRP A 84 -2.34 17.06 9.20
CA TRP A 84 -1.69 15.91 8.60
C TRP A 84 -0.31 16.22 8.00
N GLN A 85 -0.20 17.29 7.20
CA GLN A 85 1.06 17.63 6.53
C GLN A 85 2.13 18.03 7.55
N ALA A 86 1.78 18.83 8.56
CA ALA A 86 2.68 19.21 9.64
C ALA A 86 3.13 17.99 10.46
N CYS A 87 2.21 17.07 10.74
CA CYS A 87 2.52 15.80 11.40
C CYS A 87 3.50 14.97 10.59
N MET A 88 3.27 14.80 9.29
CA MET A 88 4.14 14.02 8.41
C MET A 88 5.50 14.69 8.21
N GLN A 89 5.58 16.01 8.17
CA GLN A 89 6.86 16.74 8.12
C GLN A 89 7.66 16.56 9.43
N HIS A 90 6.98 16.64 10.58
CA HIS A 90 7.59 16.35 11.87
C HIS A 90 8.14 14.92 11.91
N TYR A 91 7.30 13.96 11.53
CA TYR A 91 7.67 12.53 11.50
C TYR A 91 8.85 12.24 10.55
N ALA A 92 8.86 12.85 9.38
CA ALA A 92 9.94 12.73 8.39
C ALA A 92 11.29 13.27 8.89
N GLY A 93 11.26 14.25 9.81
CA GLY A 93 12.46 14.80 10.44
C GLY A 93 13.11 13.89 11.48
N LEU A 94 12.43 12.85 11.94
CA LEU A 94 12.95 11.92 12.93
C LEU A 94 13.84 10.86 12.27
N THR A 95 14.86 10.44 13.00
CA THR A 95 15.64 9.24 12.65
C THR A 95 14.85 7.96 12.99
N ARG A 96 15.20 6.83 12.37
CA ARG A 96 14.61 5.52 12.73
C ARG A 96 14.85 5.15 14.20
N ALA A 97 15.95 5.60 14.80
CA ALA A 97 16.24 5.39 16.21
C ALA A 97 15.30 6.17 17.11
N GLU A 98 15.04 7.44 16.79
CA GLU A 98 14.07 8.29 17.51
C GLU A 98 12.65 7.76 17.37
N ILE A 99 12.23 7.37 16.18
CA ILE A 99 10.92 6.72 15.95
C ILE A 99 10.78 5.50 16.85
N ARG A 100 11.78 4.62 16.85
CA ARG A 100 11.79 3.40 17.69
C ARG A 100 11.68 3.72 19.17
N SER A 101 12.51 4.64 19.68
CA SER A 101 12.54 4.97 21.11
C SER A 101 11.23 5.64 21.54
N THR A 102 10.71 6.59 20.74
CA THR A 102 9.46 7.29 21.03
C THR A 102 8.26 6.33 21.02
N PHE A 103 8.15 5.48 20.00
CA PHE A 103 7.06 4.52 19.90
C PHE A 103 7.16 3.41 20.95
N ALA A 104 8.38 3.00 21.34
CA ALA A 104 8.56 2.05 22.42
C ALA A 104 8.10 2.64 23.76
N ALA A 105 8.51 3.88 24.08
CA ALA A 105 8.08 4.58 25.29
C ALA A 105 6.54 4.73 25.35
N PHE A 106 5.91 5.10 24.24
CA PHE A 106 4.45 5.14 24.15
C PHE A 106 3.83 3.76 24.44
N CYS A 107 4.36 2.69 23.84
CA CYS A 107 3.85 1.33 24.06
C CYS A 107 4.03 0.84 25.49
N ASP A 108 5.15 1.19 26.14
CA ASP A 108 5.46 0.78 27.51
C ASP A 108 4.57 1.49 28.54
N ALA A 109 4.06 2.68 28.22
CA ALA A 109 3.09 3.41 29.04
C ALA A 109 1.64 2.86 28.91
N ARG A 110 1.38 1.91 28.01
CA ARG A 110 0.04 1.37 27.74
C ARG A 110 -0.24 0.08 28.53
N PRO A 111 -1.54 -0.23 28.78
CA PRO A 111 -1.92 -1.48 29.44
C PRO A 111 -1.48 -2.71 28.66
N VAL A 112 -1.22 -3.79 29.37
CA VAL A 112 -0.93 -5.11 28.79
C VAL A 112 -2.08 -5.53 27.86
N GLY A 113 -1.76 -5.95 26.64
CA GLY A 113 -2.73 -6.30 25.59
C GLY A 113 -3.09 -5.17 24.63
N GLY A 114 -2.80 -3.91 24.98
CA GLY A 114 -3.04 -2.72 24.17
C GLY A 114 -1.77 -2.06 23.62
N LYS A 115 -0.69 -2.82 23.38
CA LYS A 115 0.64 -2.30 23.10
C LYS A 115 0.70 -1.26 21.97
N PHE A 116 0.08 -1.55 20.82
CA PHE A 116 0.07 -0.63 19.68
C PHE A 116 -1.27 0.08 19.57
N ALA A 117 -1.25 1.37 19.32
CA ALA A 117 -2.44 2.10 18.88
C ALA A 117 -2.77 1.71 17.42
N HIS A 118 -4.06 1.68 17.11
CA HIS A 118 -4.58 1.38 15.78
C HIS A 118 -5.31 2.60 15.25
N ARG A 119 -5.22 2.81 13.95
CA ARG A 119 -6.15 3.72 13.27
C ARG A 119 -7.56 3.10 13.30
N ALA A 120 -8.58 3.92 13.15
CA ALA A 120 -9.98 3.51 13.28
C ALA A 120 -10.35 2.28 12.43
N PHE A 121 -9.73 2.12 11.26
CA PHE A 121 -10.01 1.06 10.29
C PHE A 121 -8.98 -0.08 10.25
N ASP A 122 -7.82 0.03 10.90
CA ASP A 122 -6.76 -1.00 10.88
C ASP A 122 -7.28 -2.39 11.26
N LYS A 123 -8.07 -2.48 12.36
CA LYS A 123 -8.64 -3.74 12.83
C LYS A 123 -9.64 -4.32 11.83
N ARG A 124 -10.50 -3.48 11.25
CA ARG A 124 -11.50 -3.88 10.25
C ARG A 124 -10.81 -4.34 8.95
N ALA A 125 -9.80 -3.63 8.51
CA ALA A 125 -8.98 -4.02 7.37
C ALA A 125 -8.07 -5.23 7.69
N GLY A 126 -7.87 -5.57 8.97
CA GLY A 126 -6.94 -6.59 9.43
C GLY A 126 -5.50 -6.24 9.11
N SER A 127 -5.18 -4.95 9.01
CA SER A 127 -3.83 -4.45 8.80
C SER A 127 -3.03 -4.40 10.10
N SER A 128 -1.71 -4.37 9.98
CA SER A 128 -0.84 -4.03 11.10
C SER A 128 -0.98 -2.54 11.43
N PRO A 129 -0.87 -2.15 12.72
CA PRO A 129 -0.85 -0.74 13.10
C PRO A 129 0.23 0.04 12.35
N SER A 130 -0.09 1.23 11.84
CA SER A 130 0.86 2.06 11.08
C SER A 130 2.06 2.51 11.92
N MET A 131 1.94 2.56 13.25
CA MET A 131 3.03 2.85 14.18
C MET A 131 3.97 1.67 14.46
N LYS A 132 3.69 0.48 13.94
CA LYS A 132 4.48 -0.73 14.25
C LYS A 132 5.84 -0.68 13.54
N TRP A 133 6.94 -0.72 14.31
CA TRP A 133 8.33 -0.65 13.79
C TRP A 133 9.02 -2.01 13.68
N VAL A 134 8.35 -3.11 14.04
CA VAL A 134 8.86 -4.50 13.98
C VAL A 134 7.88 -5.41 13.26
N ASN A 135 8.33 -6.34 12.52
CA ASN A 135 7.67 -7.39 11.75
C ASN A 135 6.14 -7.32 11.59
N PRO A 136 5.61 -6.67 10.58
CA PRO A 136 6.29 -5.88 9.57
C PRO A 136 6.64 -4.47 10.09
N PRO A 137 7.71 -3.82 9.58
CA PRO A 137 8.13 -2.49 10.05
C PRO A 137 7.35 -1.36 9.34
N VAL A 138 6.05 -1.34 9.49
CA VAL A 138 5.10 -0.47 8.78
C VAL A 138 5.38 1.02 9.05
N ALA A 139 5.80 1.37 10.27
CA ALA A 139 6.21 2.73 10.61
C ALA A 139 7.34 3.24 9.70
N TYR A 140 8.33 2.40 9.41
CA TYR A 140 9.41 2.81 8.51
C TYR A 140 8.98 2.86 7.03
N MET A 141 7.92 2.15 6.65
CA MET A 141 7.33 2.30 5.32
C MET A 141 6.67 3.69 5.18
N LEU A 142 5.84 4.09 6.14
CA LEU A 142 5.27 5.43 6.22
C LEU A 142 6.37 6.52 6.18
N HIS A 143 7.39 6.37 7.04
CA HIS A 143 8.49 7.31 7.16
C HIS A 143 9.28 7.50 5.85
N ALA A 144 9.42 6.44 5.05
CA ALA A 144 10.15 6.52 3.78
C ALA A 144 9.28 6.99 2.60
N ALA A 145 8.00 6.60 2.55
CA ALA A 145 7.14 6.83 1.39
C ALA A 145 6.51 8.23 1.38
N VAL A 146 5.95 8.67 2.51
CA VAL A 146 5.16 9.92 2.54
C VAL A 146 5.98 11.15 2.16
N PRO A 147 7.25 11.32 2.59
CA PRO A 147 8.07 12.43 2.12
C PRO A 147 8.28 12.45 0.59
N LEU A 148 8.38 11.28 -0.04
CA LEU A 148 8.52 11.17 -1.50
C LEU A 148 7.23 11.56 -2.22
N LEU A 149 6.08 11.13 -1.70
CA LEU A 149 4.76 11.53 -2.23
C LEU A 149 4.54 13.04 -2.11
N LEU A 150 4.87 13.64 -0.96
CA LEU A 150 4.80 15.08 -0.75
C LEU A 150 5.74 15.85 -1.66
N ALA A 151 7.00 15.44 -1.77
CA ALA A 151 8.00 16.09 -2.61
C ALA A 151 7.62 16.03 -4.11
N ALA A 152 6.96 14.93 -4.54
CA ALA A 152 6.43 14.81 -5.89
C ALA A 152 5.16 15.64 -6.13
N GLY A 153 4.54 16.21 -5.09
CA GLY A 153 3.34 17.03 -5.18
C GLY A 153 2.10 16.26 -5.65
N VAL A 154 2.00 14.97 -5.33
CA VAL A 154 0.85 14.14 -5.72
C VAL A 154 -0.37 14.48 -4.87
N HIS A 155 -1.57 14.30 -5.44
CA HIS A 155 -2.81 14.48 -4.71
C HIS A 155 -3.12 13.23 -3.87
N MET A 156 -3.34 13.41 -2.58
CA MET A 156 -3.80 12.37 -1.66
C MET A 156 -5.19 12.77 -1.13
N PRO A 157 -6.28 12.22 -1.69
CA PRO A 157 -7.64 12.62 -1.35
C PRO A 157 -7.92 12.53 0.15
N GLY A 158 -8.47 13.62 0.72
CA GLY A 158 -8.77 13.74 2.15
C GLY A 158 -7.56 14.08 3.05
N LEU A 159 -6.32 14.05 2.53
CA LEU A 159 -5.09 14.30 3.30
C LEU A 159 -4.26 15.48 2.76
N HIS A 160 -3.97 15.50 1.47
CA HIS A 160 -3.11 16.50 0.85
C HIS A 160 -3.61 16.93 -0.52
N ALA A 161 -3.79 18.22 -0.70
CA ALA A 161 -4.15 18.80 -2.00
C ALA A 161 -2.88 18.94 -2.86
N GLY A 162 -2.79 18.15 -3.92
CA GLY A 162 -1.69 18.15 -4.88
C GLY A 162 -2.18 18.12 -6.32
N ASP A 163 -1.34 17.66 -7.23
CA ASP A 163 -1.65 17.50 -8.64
C ASP A 163 -2.71 16.42 -8.85
N THR A 164 -3.91 16.80 -9.22
CA THR A 164 -5.05 15.92 -9.43
C THR A 164 -4.91 14.97 -10.62
N GLN A 165 -3.88 15.15 -11.45
CA GLN A 165 -3.51 14.18 -12.48
C GLN A 165 -2.73 12.99 -11.91
N ARG A 166 -2.17 13.12 -10.71
CA ARG A 166 -1.38 12.09 -10.02
C ARG A 166 -1.97 11.83 -8.63
N VAL A 167 -2.82 10.81 -8.56
CA VAL A 167 -3.62 10.51 -7.36
C VAL A 167 -3.04 9.30 -6.64
N ALA A 168 -2.60 9.48 -5.41
CA ALA A 168 -2.12 8.41 -4.53
C ALA A 168 -3.17 8.07 -3.47
N LEU A 169 -3.41 6.77 -3.31
CA LEU A 169 -4.38 6.20 -2.39
C LEU A 169 -3.73 5.08 -1.59
N GLU A 170 -4.01 4.97 -0.30
CA GLU A 170 -3.52 3.88 0.52
C GLU A 170 -4.23 2.58 0.15
N ALA A 171 -3.47 1.60 -0.33
CA ALA A 171 -3.94 0.25 -0.61
C ALA A 171 -3.40 -0.73 0.44
N TYR A 172 -4.06 -1.87 0.56
CA TYR A 172 -3.60 -2.95 1.41
C TYR A 172 -3.88 -4.30 0.74
N PRO A 173 -2.89 -4.92 0.10
CA PRO A 173 -3.07 -6.17 -0.63
C PRO A 173 -3.56 -7.32 0.28
N GLY A 174 -3.15 -7.33 1.55
CA GLY A 174 -3.61 -8.29 2.54
C GLY A 174 -5.12 -8.32 2.77
N LEU A 175 -5.83 -7.23 2.50
CA LEU A 175 -7.30 -7.17 2.57
C LEU A 175 -7.93 -8.07 1.50
N LEU A 176 -7.53 -7.92 0.24
CA LEU A 176 -8.02 -8.74 -0.86
C LEU A 176 -7.48 -10.18 -0.80
N ALA A 177 -6.22 -10.36 -0.40
CA ALA A 177 -5.63 -11.69 -0.25
C ALA A 177 -6.42 -12.55 0.73
N ARG A 178 -6.83 -12.01 1.88
CA ARG A 178 -7.67 -12.75 2.84
C ARG A 178 -9.05 -13.07 2.30
N GLU A 179 -9.63 -12.19 1.50
CA GLU A 179 -10.91 -12.44 0.84
C GLU A 179 -10.82 -13.62 -0.14
N LEU A 180 -9.71 -13.71 -0.88
CA LEU A 180 -9.49 -14.71 -1.92
C LEU A 180 -9.09 -16.09 -1.38
N VAL A 181 -8.21 -16.14 -0.37
CA VAL A 181 -7.61 -17.40 0.11
C VAL A 181 -7.76 -17.61 1.62
N GLY A 182 -8.49 -16.75 2.32
CA GLY A 182 -8.71 -16.84 3.75
C GLY A 182 -7.40 -16.72 4.55
N SER A 183 -7.19 -17.65 5.47
CA SER A 183 -5.98 -17.70 6.31
C SER A 183 -4.79 -18.40 5.65
N ARG A 184 -4.93 -18.88 4.42
CA ARG A 184 -3.82 -19.56 3.71
C ARG A 184 -2.71 -18.57 3.38
N SER A 185 -1.47 -18.92 3.75
CA SER A 185 -0.31 -18.12 3.38
C SER A 185 0.06 -18.37 1.91
N TYR A 186 0.27 -17.30 1.14
CA TYR A 186 0.62 -17.38 -0.29
C TYR A 186 2.07 -16.96 -0.59
N LYS A 187 2.78 -16.35 0.35
CA LYS A 187 4.12 -15.77 0.16
C LYS A 187 5.05 -16.04 1.32
N SER A 188 6.35 -15.98 1.06
CA SER A 188 7.41 -15.94 2.08
C SER A 188 8.72 -15.43 1.51
N ASP A 189 9.39 -14.53 2.24
CA ASP A 189 10.76 -14.10 1.97
C ASP A 189 11.78 -15.20 2.33
N ASP A 190 11.41 -16.10 3.25
CA ASP A 190 12.22 -17.23 3.67
C ASP A 190 12.08 -18.40 2.65
N LYS A 191 13.17 -18.70 1.94
CA LYS A 191 13.17 -19.78 0.93
C LYS A 191 12.75 -21.14 1.49
N ALA A 192 13.09 -21.44 2.75
CA ALA A 192 12.71 -22.69 3.38
C ALA A 192 11.19 -22.82 3.62
N LYS A 193 10.47 -21.69 3.59
CA LYS A 193 9.02 -21.62 3.75
C LYS A 193 8.26 -21.42 2.44
N GLN A 194 8.94 -21.47 1.29
CA GLN A 194 8.32 -21.39 -0.03
C GLN A 194 7.82 -22.76 -0.45
N THR A 195 6.65 -23.16 0.04
CA THR A 195 6.09 -24.50 -0.12
C THR A 195 5.15 -24.60 -1.33
N PRO A 196 4.84 -25.83 -1.82
CA PRO A 196 3.85 -26.07 -2.87
C PRO A 196 2.46 -25.51 -2.53
N GLU A 197 2.04 -25.56 -1.26
CA GLU A 197 0.75 -25.02 -0.82
C GLU A 197 0.65 -23.50 -1.03
N ARG A 198 1.76 -22.78 -0.84
CA ARG A 198 1.81 -21.34 -1.12
C ARG A 198 1.77 -21.05 -2.62
N LEU A 199 2.37 -21.89 -3.44
CA LEU A 199 2.23 -21.80 -4.90
C LEU A 199 0.78 -22.03 -5.33
N ILE A 200 0.12 -23.04 -4.75
CA ILE A 200 -1.30 -23.33 -5.02
C ILE A 200 -2.14 -22.11 -4.60
N ALA A 201 -1.91 -21.54 -3.40
CA ALA A 201 -2.63 -20.37 -2.96
C ALA A 201 -2.49 -19.18 -3.93
N ARG A 202 -1.28 -18.90 -4.46
CA ARG A 202 -1.08 -17.86 -5.49
C ARG A 202 -1.85 -18.14 -6.78
N LYS A 203 -1.86 -19.41 -7.24
CA LYS A 203 -2.63 -19.81 -8.43
C LYS A 203 -4.13 -19.67 -8.22
N ASP A 204 -4.63 -20.03 -7.04
CA ASP A 204 -6.04 -19.85 -6.67
C ASP A 204 -6.42 -18.36 -6.64
N MET A 205 -5.54 -17.49 -6.06
CA MET A 205 -5.75 -16.04 -6.05
C MET A 205 -5.85 -15.48 -7.48
N LEU A 206 -4.91 -15.86 -8.36
CA LEU A 206 -4.90 -15.42 -9.75
C LEU A 206 -6.16 -15.86 -10.48
N HIS A 207 -6.58 -17.12 -10.31
CA HIS A 207 -7.80 -17.64 -10.89
C HIS A 207 -9.05 -16.88 -10.41
N ALA A 208 -9.15 -16.66 -9.10
CA ALA A 208 -10.27 -15.91 -8.52
C ALA A 208 -10.31 -14.44 -8.97
N LEU A 209 -9.15 -13.78 -9.10
CA LEU A 209 -9.05 -12.41 -9.65
C LEU A 209 -9.50 -12.35 -11.12
N GLU A 210 -9.14 -13.34 -11.95
CA GLU A 210 -9.56 -13.40 -13.35
C GLU A 210 -11.05 -13.66 -13.50
N LEU A 211 -11.66 -14.36 -12.54
CA LEU A 211 -13.11 -14.56 -12.47
C LEU A 211 -13.88 -13.37 -11.85
N GLY A 212 -13.15 -12.41 -11.23
CA GLY A 212 -13.76 -11.28 -10.54
C GLY A 212 -14.41 -11.67 -9.20
N GLN A 213 -13.87 -12.66 -8.52
CA GLN A 213 -14.41 -13.20 -7.27
C GLN A 213 -13.98 -12.41 -6.03
N THR A 214 -13.87 -11.09 -6.15
CA THR A 214 -13.72 -10.19 -5.00
C THR A 214 -14.97 -9.34 -4.88
N ARG A 215 -15.22 -8.78 -3.67
CA ARG A 215 -16.31 -7.80 -3.48
C ARG A 215 -16.19 -6.57 -4.38
N LEU A 216 -15.00 -6.33 -4.97
CA LEU A 216 -14.78 -5.24 -5.91
C LEU A 216 -15.40 -5.51 -7.29
N GLY A 217 -15.73 -6.77 -7.60
CA GLY A 217 -16.39 -7.17 -8.85
C GLY A 217 -15.54 -6.97 -10.11
N LEU A 218 -14.23 -6.75 -9.95
CA LEU A 218 -13.28 -6.49 -11.03
C LEU A 218 -12.60 -7.75 -11.51
N ARG A 219 -12.51 -7.94 -12.82
CA ARG A 219 -11.87 -9.09 -13.46
C ARG A 219 -10.48 -8.70 -13.94
N LEU A 220 -9.45 -9.36 -13.39
CA LEU A 220 -8.07 -9.19 -13.84
C LEU A 220 -7.86 -9.91 -15.19
N LYS A 221 -7.21 -9.24 -16.14
CA LYS A 221 -6.78 -9.82 -17.41
C LYS A 221 -5.26 -9.89 -17.46
N LEU A 222 -4.74 -11.09 -17.63
CA LEU A 222 -3.31 -11.41 -17.72
C LEU A 222 -3.01 -12.15 -19.01
N SER A 223 -1.80 -11.98 -19.54
CA SER A 223 -1.21 -12.95 -20.47
C SER A 223 -0.75 -14.21 -19.70
N ASN A 224 -0.54 -15.31 -20.42
CA ASN A 224 0.00 -16.53 -19.81
C ASN A 224 1.36 -16.28 -19.15
N ALA A 225 2.25 -15.53 -19.80
CA ALA A 225 3.56 -15.18 -19.23
C ALA A 225 3.46 -14.36 -17.93
N GLN A 226 2.53 -13.40 -17.87
CA GLN A 226 2.29 -12.64 -16.64
C GLN A 226 1.75 -13.54 -15.53
N ARG A 227 0.79 -14.42 -15.84
CA ARG A 227 0.25 -15.40 -14.89
C ARG A 227 1.36 -16.29 -14.30
N ASP A 228 2.24 -16.81 -15.17
CA ASP A 228 3.36 -17.68 -14.75
C ASP A 228 4.36 -16.89 -13.88
N THR A 229 4.67 -15.65 -14.25
CA THR A 229 5.55 -14.77 -13.47
C THR A 229 4.99 -14.52 -12.07
N LEU A 230 3.70 -14.16 -11.97
CA LEU A 230 3.03 -13.88 -10.69
C LEU A 230 2.93 -15.15 -9.82
N ALA A 231 2.64 -16.31 -10.43
CA ALA A 231 2.59 -17.58 -9.71
C ALA A 231 3.97 -18.03 -9.23
N ALA A 232 5.03 -17.80 -10.01
CA ALA A 232 6.40 -18.18 -9.68
C ALA A 232 7.04 -17.28 -8.62
N ASP A 233 6.57 -16.02 -8.47
CA ASP A 233 7.09 -15.07 -7.49
C ASP A 233 6.72 -15.51 -6.06
N ALA A 234 7.61 -16.26 -5.42
CA ALA A 234 7.37 -16.82 -4.11
C ALA A 234 7.45 -15.79 -2.97
N SER A 235 8.09 -14.63 -3.19
CA SER A 235 8.05 -13.49 -2.26
C SER A 235 6.67 -12.83 -2.23
N GLY A 236 5.94 -12.91 -3.35
CA GLY A 236 4.60 -12.38 -3.52
C GLY A 236 4.54 -10.88 -3.80
N ASP A 237 5.68 -10.21 -3.89
CA ASP A 237 5.74 -8.74 -4.08
C ASP A 237 5.06 -8.31 -5.39
N CYS A 238 5.23 -9.10 -6.48
CA CYS A 238 4.55 -8.82 -7.75
C CYS A 238 3.02 -9.01 -7.64
N LEU A 239 2.57 -10.02 -6.90
CA LEU A 239 1.14 -10.27 -6.71
C LEU A 239 0.53 -9.19 -5.81
N ASP A 240 1.23 -8.75 -4.77
CA ASP A 240 0.78 -7.66 -3.89
C ASP A 240 0.65 -6.34 -4.67
N ALA A 241 1.59 -6.01 -5.54
CA ALA A 241 1.47 -4.87 -6.44
C ALA A 241 0.24 -4.99 -7.37
N VAL A 242 -0.08 -6.19 -7.87
CA VAL A 242 -1.29 -6.42 -8.68
C VAL A 242 -2.57 -6.28 -7.85
N LEU A 243 -2.59 -6.73 -6.60
CA LEU A 243 -3.74 -6.51 -5.70
C LEU A 243 -3.97 -5.01 -5.45
N CYS A 244 -2.91 -4.23 -5.24
CA CYS A 244 -2.98 -2.77 -5.15
C CYS A 244 -3.49 -2.13 -6.46
N LEU A 245 -3.10 -2.66 -7.62
CA LEU A 245 -3.62 -2.22 -8.93
C LEU A 245 -5.13 -2.46 -9.04
N VAL A 246 -5.63 -3.59 -8.56
CA VAL A 246 -7.07 -3.89 -8.54
C VAL A 246 -7.83 -2.93 -7.61
N GLN A 247 -7.24 -2.59 -6.45
CA GLN A 247 -7.82 -1.57 -5.55
C GLN A 247 -7.82 -0.16 -6.19
N ALA A 248 -6.76 0.22 -6.89
CA ALA A 248 -6.70 1.48 -7.65
C ALA A 248 -7.76 1.52 -8.77
N ALA A 249 -7.98 0.41 -9.46
CA ALA A 249 -9.02 0.28 -10.47
C ALA A 249 -10.43 0.44 -9.89
N TRP A 250 -10.68 -0.12 -8.71
CA TRP A 250 -11.92 0.10 -7.99
C TRP A 250 -12.10 1.57 -7.61
N ALA A 251 -11.06 2.22 -7.08
CA ALA A 251 -11.11 3.63 -6.75
C ALA A 251 -11.37 4.52 -7.97
N GLN A 252 -10.78 4.20 -9.14
CA GLN A 252 -11.10 4.87 -10.39
C GLN A 252 -12.59 4.79 -10.75
N GLN A 253 -13.23 3.64 -10.53
CA GLN A 253 -14.67 3.46 -10.79
C GLN A 253 -15.54 4.28 -9.82
N GLN A 254 -15.09 4.46 -8.57
CA GLN A 254 -15.79 5.32 -7.61
C GLN A 254 -15.71 6.81 -7.99
N GLY A 255 -14.65 7.19 -8.72
CA GLY A 255 -14.48 8.52 -9.28
C GLY A 255 -14.04 9.60 -8.27
N ALA A 256 -13.56 10.70 -8.85
CA ALA A 256 -13.21 11.89 -8.10
C ALA A 256 -14.44 12.56 -7.47
N PRO A 257 -14.28 13.33 -6.39
CA PRO A 257 -13.02 13.64 -5.72
C PRO A 257 -12.63 12.61 -4.64
N ARG A 258 -13.50 11.66 -4.32
CA ARG A 258 -13.32 10.80 -3.12
C ARG A 258 -12.73 9.43 -3.42
N TYR A 259 -12.82 8.92 -4.64
CA TYR A 259 -12.27 7.63 -5.05
C TYR A 259 -12.72 6.45 -4.14
N GLY A 260 -13.94 6.53 -3.58
CA GLY A 260 -14.49 5.53 -2.66
C GLY A 260 -14.09 5.70 -1.19
N LEU A 261 -13.43 6.80 -0.85
CA LEU A 261 -13.14 7.15 0.55
C LEU A 261 -14.41 7.59 1.28
N PRO A 262 -14.61 7.22 2.57
CA PRO A 262 -15.80 7.59 3.34
C PRO A 262 -15.87 9.09 3.63
N GLU A 263 -17.07 9.56 3.96
CA GLU A 263 -17.30 10.99 4.26
C GLU A 263 -16.70 11.43 5.58
N ASP A 264 -16.68 10.54 6.54
CA ASP A 264 -16.17 10.71 7.91
C ASP A 264 -14.70 10.30 8.06
N LEU A 265 -13.95 10.30 6.94
CA LEU A 265 -12.50 10.05 6.96
C LEU A 265 -11.80 10.94 7.99
N ASP A 266 -11.04 10.34 8.90
CA ASP A 266 -10.14 11.10 9.77
C ASP A 266 -8.96 11.65 8.93
N PRO A 267 -8.85 13.00 8.80
CA PRO A 267 -7.84 13.61 7.95
C PRO A 267 -6.40 13.45 8.48
N LEU A 268 -6.20 12.89 9.69
CA LEU A 268 -4.88 12.58 10.24
C LEU A 268 -4.47 11.14 10.00
N GLU A 269 -5.44 10.21 10.07
CA GLU A 269 -5.18 8.77 9.97
C GLU A 269 -5.16 8.25 8.53
N GLY A 270 -5.93 8.88 7.63
CA GLY A 270 -6.15 8.38 6.28
C GLY A 270 -7.17 7.25 6.23
N TRP A 271 -7.11 6.42 5.20
CA TRP A 271 -8.01 5.28 5.00
C TRP A 271 -7.45 4.26 4.02
N ILE A 272 -7.60 2.98 4.31
CA ILE A 272 -7.28 1.90 3.37
C ILE A 272 -8.41 1.76 2.35
N LEU A 273 -8.06 1.81 1.06
CA LEU A 273 -9.00 1.60 -0.04
C LEU A 273 -9.84 0.33 0.18
N SER A 274 -11.13 0.45 -0.03
CA SER A 274 -12.08 -0.66 0.05
C SER A 274 -12.18 -1.35 1.43
N ALA A 275 -11.73 -0.73 2.54
CA ALA A 275 -11.83 -1.26 3.90
C ALA A 275 -13.24 -1.07 4.51
#